data_80e4a0c225e5e67e20e2b117975a2958
#
_entry.id   80e4a0c225e5e67e20e2b117975a2958
#
_cell.length_a   1.000
_cell.length_b   1.000
_cell.length_c   1.000
_cell.angle_alpha   90.00
_cell.angle_beta   90.00
_cell.angle_gamma   90.00
#
_symmetry.space_group_name_H-M   'P 1'
#
loop_
_entity.id
_entity.type
_entity.pdbx_description
1 polymer ?
#
loop_
_entity_poly.entity_id
_entity_poly.type
_entity_poly.pdbx_seq_one_letter_code
_entity_poly.pdbx_strand_id
1 'polypeptide(L)'
;MRRTPLAVAITLLAAGGSLGAQRPGGGEAGNGISASVVHVQVYRSRFDWSMPWRQEAVESVLGSGFLIEGGRVVTNAHVVADARQILVRRPDRASPAVATIEAAGHDCDLAVLHVADPEFAEGLPPLGLGALPRTGTRVLTYGFPLGGQDVSSTAGIVSRVESRGYVHSGLDSHLVVQTDAAINPGNSGGPVVQDGRVVGVAFQGFPGFENMGFFIPIPVVRHFLDDLRDGRYDGFPDSGLETTPLLSPAYRRERGLPRGRSGVVVDGVAPGGTLDGVVQPGDVLLEVQGHAIADDGTVRLGDARVTFEHLFDGLHVGERVRITVWRDGSERELSASARRIDRLDRRRNRYGIAPRYVVYAGLVFMPLDVELLKTFGRNWAQTANADLVWHQLFREEEHPEESEREVIVLTRVLRHPANAQMTLPGPLAVDRINGRPVRALVDLLEAFGAGQGRFHLIEFEGTAGIEALDREKAEAAHAEILRQYAIPHDRRF
;
A
#
# COMPACT_ATOMS: atom_id res chain seq x y z
N MET A 1 -36.54 -52.78 15.98
CA MET A 1 -35.50 -53.59 15.36
C MET A 1 -34.14 -52.95 15.67
N ARG A 2 -33.42 -53.59 16.58
CA ARG A 2 -32.09 -53.12 17.03
C ARG A 2 -31.02 -53.58 16.02
N ARG A 3 -30.11 -52.70 15.59
CA ARG A 3 -28.89 -53.13 14.87
C ARG A 3 -27.67 -52.74 15.70
N THR A 4 -26.91 -53.74 16.05
CA THR A 4 -25.65 -53.77 16.78
C THR A 4 -24.49 -53.33 15.89
N PRO A 5 -23.47 -52.61 16.37
CA PRO A 5 -22.26 -52.33 15.60
C PRO A 5 -21.23 -53.47 15.70
N LEU A 6 -20.65 -53.80 14.56
CA LEU A 6 -19.57 -54.78 14.40
C LEU A 6 -18.23 -54.12 14.73
N ALA A 7 -17.53 -54.65 15.72
CA ALA A 7 -16.16 -54.21 16.03
C ALA A 7 -15.16 -55.02 15.18
N VAL A 8 -14.31 -54.33 14.44
CA VAL A 8 -13.17 -54.91 13.71
C VAL A 8 -11.92 -54.71 14.55
N ALA A 9 -11.35 -55.78 15.00
CA ALA A 9 -10.06 -55.84 15.69
C ALA A 9 -8.94 -55.87 14.64
N ILE A 10 -8.02 -54.90 14.67
CA ILE A 10 -6.79 -54.90 13.86
C ILE A 10 -5.64 -55.36 14.75
N THR A 11 -5.06 -56.47 14.39
CA THR A 11 -3.89 -57.08 15.05
C THR A 11 -2.63 -56.41 14.49
N LEU A 12 -1.87 -55.71 15.31
CA LEU A 12 -0.55 -55.17 14.96
C LEU A 12 0.53 -56.24 15.15
N LEU A 13 1.16 -56.64 14.06
CA LEU A 13 2.42 -57.41 14.08
C LEU A 13 3.59 -56.37 14.19
N ALA A 14 4.31 -56.46 15.30
CA ALA A 14 5.57 -55.74 15.47
C ALA A 14 6.71 -56.56 14.82
N ALA A 15 7.28 -56.01 13.74
CA ALA A 15 8.59 -56.45 13.21
C ALA A 15 9.63 -55.40 13.56
N GLY A 16 10.51 -55.72 14.50
CA GLY A 16 11.66 -54.91 14.88
C GLY A 16 12.74 -54.93 13.76
N GLY A 17 13.02 -53.80 13.21
CA GLY A 17 14.18 -53.56 12.34
C GLY A 17 14.76 -52.19 12.68
N SER A 18 15.85 -52.16 13.43
CA SER A 18 16.64 -50.93 13.69
C SER A 18 17.38 -50.52 12.44
N LEU A 19 16.82 -49.57 11.70
CA LEU A 19 17.54 -48.79 10.69
C LEU A 19 17.94 -47.46 11.31
N GLY A 20 19.25 -47.30 11.54
CA GLY A 20 19.83 -46.04 11.96
C GLY A 20 19.59 -44.94 10.92
N ALA A 21 18.60 -44.11 11.20
CA ALA A 21 18.39 -42.90 10.44
C ALA A 21 19.48 -41.85 10.83
N GLN A 22 20.47 -41.66 9.97
CA GLN A 22 21.33 -40.48 10.01
C GLN A 22 20.45 -39.23 9.88
N ARG A 23 20.38 -38.44 10.95
CA ARG A 23 19.79 -37.09 10.89
C ARG A 23 20.69 -36.25 9.98
N PRO A 24 20.14 -35.56 8.95
CA PRO A 24 20.91 -34.56 8.23
C PRO A 24 21.21 -33.40 9.21
N GLY A 25 22.49 -32.99 9.27
CA GLY A 25 22.96 -31.89 10.11
C GLY A 25 22.37 -30.55 9.73
N GLY A 26 21.22 -30.20 10.27
CA GLY A 26 20.50 -28.94 10.10
C GLY A 26 20.00 -28.35 11.42
N GLY A 27 20.35 -28.95 12.57
CA GLY A 27 19.71 -28.64 13.84
C GLY A 27 20.13 -27.32 14.52
N GLU A 28 21.36 -26.85 14.34
CA GLU A 28 21.85 -25.68 15.10
C GLU A 28 21.54 -24.34 14.41
N ALA A 29 21.63 -24.25 13.08
CA ALA A 29 21.31 -23.02 12.35
C ALA A 29 19.80 -22.68 12.39
N GLY A 30 18.92 -23.69 12.42
CA GLY A 30 17.48 -23.50 12.52
C GLY A 30 17.01 -22.98 13.88
N ASN A 31 17.65 -23.39 14.97
CA ASN A 31 17.28 -22.96 16.31
C ASN A 31 17.60 -21.45 16.55
N GLY A 32 18.68 -20.92 15.98
CA GLY A 32 19.03 -19.50 16.11
C GLY A 32 18.05 -18.56 15.41
N ILE A 33 17.55 -18.95 14.23
CA ILE A 33 16.58 -18.14 13.47
C ILE A 33 15.23 -18.12 14.17
N SER A 34 14.68 -19.28 14.54
CA SER A 34 13.39 -19.40 15.20
C SER A 34 13.27 -18.57 16.48
N ALA A 35 14.37 -18.45 17.23
CA ALA A 35 14.42 -17.67 18.47
C ALA A 35 14.17 -16.17 18.24
N SER A 36 14.59 -15.65 17.08
CA SER A 36 14.49 -14.23 16.73
C SER A 36 13.25 -13.89 15.85
N VAL A 37 12.39 -14.88 15.59
CA VAL A 37 11.07 -14.65 14.97
C VAL A 37 10.06 -14.40 16.09
N VAL A 38 9.27 -13.35 15.95
CA VAL A 38 8.34 -12.91 16.98
C VAL A 38 6.91 -12.91 16.46
N HIS A 39 5.96 -13.22 17.34
CA HIS A 39 4.54 -13.10 17.08
C HIS A 39 4.12 -11.63 17.24
N VAL A 40 3.41 -11.08 16.26
CA VAL A 40 2.90 -9.71 16.27
C VAL A 40 1.37 -9.78 16.34
N GLN A 41 0.80 -9.23 17.41
CA GLN A 41 -0.64 -9.09 17.59
C GLN A 41 -1.01 -7.62 17.60
N VAL A 42 -1.94 -7.23 16.76
CA VAL A 42 -2.37 -5.85 16.58
C VAL A 42 -3.86 -5.74 16.86
N TYR A 43 -4.21 -4.82 17.74
CA TYR A 43 -5.59 -4.34 17.90
C TYR A 43 -5.72 -3.08 17.07
N ARG A 44 -6.54 -3.11 16.03
CA ARG A 44 -6.73 -1.99 15.12
C ARG A 44 -8.18 -1.55 15.02
N SER A 45 -8.39 -0.29 14.66
CA SER A 45 -9.70 0.29 14.43
C SER A 45 -9.59 1.33 13.33
N ARG A 46 -10.29 1.10 12.23
CA ARG A 46 -10.32 1.97 11.06
C ARG A 46 -11.26 3.14 11.28
N PHE A 47 -11.06 4.20 10.54
CA PHE A 47 -12.04 5.26 10.45
C PHE A 47 -13.18 4.86 9.51
N ASP A 48 -14.42 5.20 9.89
CA ASP A 48 -15.60 5.02 9.04
C ASP A 48 -15.71 6.21 8.07
N TRP A 49 -15.29 6.01 6.83
CA TRP A 49 -15.34 7.05 5.80
C TRP A 49 -16.77 7.42 5.38
N SER A 50 -17.76 6.62 5.71
CA SER A 50 -19.17 6.96 5.52
C SER A 50 -19.75 7.79 6.65
N MET A 51 -19.16 7.72 7.86
CA MET A 51 -19.47 8.54 9.03
C MET A 51 -18.18 9.03 9.69
N PRO A 52 -17.54 10.08 9.15
CA PRO A 52 -16.13 10.42 9.41
C PRO A 52 -15.80 10.78 10.86
N TRP A 53 -16.79 10.98 11.73
CA TRP A 53 -16.61 11.15 13.17
C TRP A 53 -16.54 9.83 13.94
N ARG A 54 -16.78 8.69 13.29
CA ARG A 54 -16.79 7.36 13.89
C ARG A 54 -15.56 6.55 13.54
N GLN A 55 -15.37 5.52 14.34
CA GLN A 55 -14.42 4.45 14.06
C GLN A 55 -15.18 3.13 14.02
N GLU A 56 -14.66 2.19 13.22
CA GLU A 56 -15.14 0.81 13.21
C GLU A 56 -14.82 0.10 14.53
N ALA A 57 -15.44 -1.04 14.77
CA ALA A 57 -15.14 -1.86 15.94
C ALA A 57 -13.67 -2.28 15.94
N VAL A 58 -13.10 -2.39 17.13
CA VAL A 58 -11.72 -2.89 17.26
C VAL A 58 -11.68 -4.36 16.85
N GLU A 59 -10.77 -4.68 15.93
CA GLU A 59 -10.47 -6.04 15.51
C GLU A 59 -9.04 -6.44 15.87
N SER A 60 -8.78 -7.73 16.02
CA SER A 60 -7.43 -8.27 16.26
C SER A 60 -6.88 -8.87 14.97
N VAL A 61 -5.66 -8.47 14.61
CA VAL A 61 -4.88 -9.01 13.50
C VAL A 61 -3.64 -9.68 14.03
N LEU A 62 -3.27 -10.80 13.44
CA LEU A 62 -2.10 -11.58 13.80
C LEU A 62 -1.13 -11.62 12.63
N GLY A 63 0.14 -11.47 12.96
CA GLY A 63 1.25 -11.54 12.02
C GLY A 63 2.51 -12.01 12.70
N SER A 64 3.58 -11.94 11.96
CA SER A 64 4.93 -12.27 12.40
C SER A 64 5.86 -11.09 12.22
N GLY A 65 6.99 -11.13 12.88
CA GLY A 65 8.10 -10.22 12.69
C GLY A 65 9.39 -10.92 13.02
N PHE A 66 10.49 -10.23 12.82
CA PHE A 66 11.81 -10.75 13.22
C PHE A 66 12.73 -9.63 13.67
N LEU A 67 13.63 -10.01 14.56
CA LEU A 67 14.60 -9.09 15.17
C LEU A 67 15.73 -8.77 14.19
N ILE A 68 16.04 -7.48 14.07
CA ILE A 68 17.21 -6.95 13.35
C ILE A 68 18.14 -6.21 14.33
N GLU A 69 19.28 -5.72 13.82
CA GLU A 69 20.22 -4.91 14.61
C GLU A 69 19.50 -3.72 15.29
N GLY A 70 19.98 -3.38 16.49
CA GLY A 70 19.41 -2.30 17.32
C GLY A 70 18.16 -2.69 18.12
N GLY A 71 17.81 -3.99 18.21
CA GLY A 71 16.64 -4.46 18.97
C GLY A 71 15.28 -4.14 18.29
N ARG A 72 15.32 -3.73 17.03
CA ARG A 72 14.13 -3.40 16.23
C ARG A 72 13.50 -4.66 15.62
N VAL A 73 12.20 -4.63 15.41
CA VAL A 73 11.46 -5.72 14.78
C VAL A 73 10.95 -5.27 13.42
N VAL A 74 11.29 -6.02 12.36
CA VAL A 74 10.72 -5.85 11.01
C VAL A 74 9.45 -6.68 10.90
N THR A 75 8.41 -6.11 10.29
CA THR A 75 7.15 -6.77 9.93
C THR A 75 6.57 -6.11 8.68
N ASN A 76 5.35 -6.50 8.25
CA ASN A 76 4.65 -5.80 7.17
C ASN A 76 3.87 -4.58 7.68
N ALA A 77 3.73 -3.57 6.81
CA ALA A 77 2.89 -2.40 7.09
C ALA A 77 1.41 -2.79 7.20
N HIS A 78 0.90 -3.74 6.38
CA HIS A 78 -0.49 -4.19 6.47
C HIS A 78 -0.83 -4.90 7.79
N VAL A 79 0.16 -5.48 8.48
CA VAL A 79 -0.03 -6.10 9.80
C VAL A 79 -0.31 -5.03 10.85
N VAL A 80 0.39 -3.89 10.77
CA VAL A 80 0.33 -2.80 11.77
C VAL A 80 -0.51 -1.60 11.35
N ALA A 81 -1.12 -1.64 10.16
CA ALA A 81 -1.98 -0.58 9.66
C ALA A 81 -3.18 -0.35 10.60
N ASP A 82 -3.53 0.92 10.84
CA ASP A 82 -4.64 1.36 11.73
C ASP A 82 -4.50 0.88 13.19
N ALA A 83 -3.30 0.52 13.63
CA ALA A 83 -3.05 0.01 14.96
C ALA A 83 -3.44 0.99 16.07
N ARG A 84 -4.11 0.48 17.11
CA ARG A 84 -4.35 1.15 18.39
C ARG A 84 -3.41 0.62 19.47
N GLN A 85 -3.09 -0.66 19.37
CA GLN A 85 -2.13 -1.33 20.25
C GLN A 85 -1.41 -2.42 19.46
N ILE A 86 -0.10 -2.49 19.64
CA ILE A 86 0.76 -3.53 19.08
C ILE A 86 1.41 -4.28 20.22
N LEU A 87 1.27 -5.59 20.22
CA LEU A 87 1.89 -6.50 21.15
C LEU A 87 2.82 -7.43 20.40
N VAL A 88 4.04 -7.56 20.89
CA VAL A 88 5.05 -8.45 20.31
C VAL A 88 5.44 -9.49 21.34
N ARG A 89 5.44 -10.78 20.98
CA ARG A 89 5.75 -11.89 21.86
C ARG A 89 6.88 -12.73 21.29
N ARG A 90 7.88 -13.01 22.13
CA ARG A 90 8.98 -13.95 21.84
C ARG A 90 8.50 -15.40 21.95
N PRO A 91 9.11 -16.34 21.21
CA PRO A 91 8.77 -17.76 21.33
C PRO A 91 9.01 -18.32 22.73
N ASP A 92 10.06 -17.85 23.41
CA ASP A 92 10.50 -18.34 24.74
C ASP A 92 9.83 -17.63 25.93
N ARG A 93 8.99 -16.60 25.67
CA ARG A 93 8.27 -15.87 26.73
C ARG A 93 6.76 -15.91 26.50
N ALA A 94 6.00 -16.19 27.56
CA ALA A 94 4.54 -16.20 27.50
C ALA A 94 3.94 -14.77 27.45
N SER A 95 4.57 -13.82 28.13
CA SER A 95 4.10 -12.44 28.22
C SER A 95 4.52 -11.63 26.99
N PRO A 96 3.59 -10.95 26.31
CA PRO A 96 3.92 -10.02 25.23
C PRO A 96 4.46 -8.70 25.77
N ALA A 97 5.28 -8.03 25.00
CA ALA A 97 5.72 -6.66 25.21
C ALA A 97 4.93 -5.69 24.31
N VAL A 98 4.76 -4.45 24.77
CA VAL A 98 4.13 -3.39 23.96
C VAL A 98 5.17 -2.86 22.97
N ALA A 99 4.73 -2.64 21.74
CA ALA A 99 5.54 -2.04 20.69
C ALA A 99 4.84 -0.83 20.07
N THR A 100 5.65 0.04 19.47
CA THR A 100 5.20 1.20 18.69
C THR A 100 5.78 1.13 17.28
N ILE A 101 5.09 1.74 16.32
CA ILE A 101 5.60 1.87 14.96
C ILE A 101 6.71 2.94 14.99
N GLU A 102 7.94 2.55 14.65
CA GLU A 102 9.05 3.47 14.41
C GLU A 102 8.91 4.09 13.02
N ALA A 103 8.63 3.26 12.01
CA ALA A 103 8.34 3.68 10.65
C ALA A 103 7.48 2.64 9.93
N ALA A 104 6.67 3.10 8.97
CA ALA A 104 5.90 2.27 8.06
C ALA A 104 5.94 2.81 6.63
N GLY A 105 6.44 2.01 5.69
CA GLY A 105 6.39 2.23 4.25
C GLY A 105 5.18 1.50 3.68
N HIS A 106 4.06 2.22 3.52
CA HIS A 106 2.83 1.62 2.98
C HIS A 106 2.94 1.33 1.48
N ASP A 107 3.81 2.01 0.76
CA ASP A 107 4.16 1.77 -0.64
C ASP A 107 4.87 0.42 -0.84
N CYS A 108 5.79 0.07 0.05
CA CYS A 108 6.57 -1.18 0.02
C CYS A 108 6.09 -2.26 1.00
N ASP A 109 5.00 -2.01 1.72
CA ASP A 109 4.39 -2.92 2.72
C ASP A 109 5.37 -3.43 3.80
N LEU A 110 6.23 -2.56 4.29
CA LEU A 110 7.19 -2.84 5.37
C LEU A 110 6.98 -1.91 6.56
N ALA A 111 7.26 -2.40 7.75
CA ALA A 111 7.28 -1.61 8.97
C ALA A 111 8.40 -2.03 9.90
N VAL A 112 8.91 -1.07 10.66
CA VAL A 112 9.83 -1.28 11.78
C VAL A 112 9.11 -0.93 13.07
N LEU A 113 9.22 -1.81 14.07
CA LEU A 113 8.68 -1.62 15.40
C LEU A 113 9.79 -1.41 16.40
N HIS A 114 9.56 -0.47 17.30
CA HIS A 114 10.31 -0.29 18.53
C HIS A 114 9.56 -0.98 19.66
N VAL A 115 10.24 -1.90 20.39
CA VAL A 115 9.66 -2.59 21.55
C VAL A 115 10.00 -1.82 22.81
N ALA A 116 9.00 -1.49 23.61
CA ALA A 116 9.17 -0.67 24.80
C ALA A 116 9.99 -1.32 25.93
N ASP A 117 10.01 -2.67 25.97
CA ASP A 117 10.81 -3.44 26.92
C ASP A 117 12.29 -3.50 26.48
N PRO A 118 13.22 -2.85 27.18
CA PRO A 118 14.64 -2.85 26.80
C PRO A 118 15.28 -4.24 26.87
N GLU A 119 14.75 -5.15 27.69
CA GLU A 119 15.23 -6.53 27.81
C GLU A 119 14.65 -7.46 26.73
N PHE A 120 13.74 -6.95 25.90
CA PHE A 120 13.05 -7.77 24.88
C PHE A 120 14.03 -8.44 23.92
N ALA A 121 15.07 -7.74 23.50
CA ALA A 121 16.07 -8.26 22.55
C ALA A 121 17.22 -9.04 23.23
N GLU A 122 17.30 -9.07 24.56
CA GLU A 122 18.39 -9.75 25.27
C GLU A 122 18.43 -11.25 24.97
N GLY A 123 19.62 -11.74 24.63
CA GLY A 123 19.87 -13.15 24.31
C GLY A 123 19.32 -13.61 22.95
N LEU A 124 18.72 -12.71 22.16
CA LEU A 124 18.27 -13.00 20.80
C LEU A 124 19.28 -12.50 19.77
N PRO A 125 19.79 -13.35 18.88
CA PRO A 125 20.66 -12.91 17.81
C PRO A 125 19.86 -12.14 16.75
N PRO A 126 20.25 -10.90 16.36
CA PRO A 126 19.62 -10.22 15.25
C PRO A 126 19.83 -11.01 13.95
N LEU A 127 18.81 -11.09 13.11
CA LEU A 127 18.90 -11.80 11.84
C LEU A 127 19.61 -10.95 10.79
N GLY A 128 20.70 -11.50 10.25
CA GLY A 128 21.47 -10.85 9.19
C GLY A 128 20.76 -10.90 7.84
N LEU A 129 20.81 -9.79 7.08
CA LEU A 129 20.25 -9.71 5.75
C LEU A 129 21.15 -10.38 4.71
N GLY A 130 20.56 -11.15 3.81
CA GLY A 130 21.22 -11.85 2.71
C GLY A 130 21.23 -11.03 1.40
N ALA A 131 21.11 -11.74 0.27
CA ALA A 131 21.01 -11.16 -1.06
C ALA A 131 19.71 -11.63 -1.75
N LEU A 132 19.42 -11.10 -2.94
CA LEU A 132 18.31 -11.57 -3.77
C LEU A 132 18.53 -13.04 -4.13
N PRO A 133 17.61 -13.96 -3.79
CA PRO A 133 17.79 -15.37 -4.08
C PRO A 133 17.59 -15.66 -5.59
N ARG A 134 18.29 -16.68 -6.09
CA ARG A 134 18.13 -17.11 -7.48
C ARG A 134 16.94 -18.05 -7.65
N THR A 135 16.32 -18.03 -8.81
CA THR A 135 15.28 -19.00 -9.20
C THR A 135 15.81 -20.43 -9.04
N GLY A 136 14.95 -21.32 -8.52
CA GLY A 136 15.27 -22.72 -8.25
C GLY A 136 15.99 -22.97 -6.93
N THR A 137 16.34 -21.93 -6.17
CA THR A 137 16.96 -22.12 -4.84
C THR A 137 15.93 -22.36 -3.74
N ARG A 138 16.32 -23.12 -2.71
CA ARG A 138 15.47 -23.44 -1.58
C ARG A 138 15.44 -22.29 -0.59
N VAL A 139 14.25 -21.99 -0.06
CA VAL A 139 14.02 -21.00 1.00
C VAL A 139 13.16 -21.61 2.12
N LEU A 140 13.27 -21.01 3.32
CA LEU A 140 12.45 -21.35 4.48
C LEU A 140 11.72 -20.09 4.94
N THR A 141 10.41 -20.16 5.06
CA THR A 141 9.59 -19.08 5.64
C THR A 141 9.27 -19.41 7.08
N TYR A 142 9.52 -18.49 8.00
CA TYR A 142 9.22 -18.65 9.42
C TYR A 142 8.09 -17.70 9.83
N GLY A 143 7.22 -18.15 10.76
CA GLY A 143 6.15 -17.31 11.28
C GLY A 143 5.22 -18.05 12.25
N PHE A 144 4.10 -17.38 12.58
CA PHE A 144 3.07 -17.88 13.49
C PHE A 144 1.72 -18.05 12.75
N PRO A 145 1.59 -19.05 11.86
CA PRO A 145 0.38 -19.21 11.07
C PRO A 145 -0.83 -19.42 11.99
N LEU A 146 -1.94 -18.73 11.66
CA LEU A 146 -3.21 -18.79 12.41
C LEU A 146 -3.08 -18.46 13.91
N GLY A 147 -2.03 -17.73 14.32
CA GLY A 147 -1.81 -17.36 15.72
C GLY A 147 -1.31 -18.50 16.60
N GLY A 148 -0.60 -19.48 16.03
CA GLY A 148 0.02 -20.58 16.76
C GLY A 148 0.91 -20.09 17.92
N GLN A 149 1.07 -20.94 18.96
CA GLN A 149 1.92 -20.63 20.13
C GLN A 149 3.40 -20.67 19.75
N ASP A 150 3.78 -21.59 18.87
CA ASP A 150 5.15 -21.87 18.46
C ASP A 150 5.44 -21.37 17.05
N VAL A 151 6.71 -21.06 16.79
CA VAL A 151 7.20 -20.71 15.46
C VAL A 151 7.08 -21.91 14.53
N SER A 152 6.41 -21.71 13.40
CA SER A 152 6.37 -22.69 12.32
C SER A 152 7.36 -22.31 11.23
N SER A 153 7.87 -23.31 10.51
CA SER A 153 8.66 -23.09 9.30
C SER A 153 8.09 -23.88 8.14
N THR A 154 7.99 -23.24 6.97
CA THR A 154 7.61 -23.90 5.71
C THR A 154 8.75 -23.77 4.71
N ALA A 155 9.03 -24.87 4.00
CA ALA A 155 10.06 -24.91 2.98
C ALA A 155 9.45 -24.78 1.59
N GLY A 156 10.15 -24.10 0.70
CA GLY A 156 9.79 -23.99 -0.70
C GLY A 156 10.97 -23.62 -1.58
N ILE A 157 10.68 -23.41 -2.86
CA ILE A 157 11.64 -23.05 -3.89
C ILE A 157 11.27 -21.69 -4.47
N VAL A 158 12.26 -20.87 -4.77
CA VAL A 158 12.08 -19.64 -5.53
C VAL A 158 11.64 -19.98 -6.94
N SER A 159 10.41 -19.64 -7.30
CA SER A 159 9.83 -19.93 -8.62
C SER A 159 10.23 -18.90 -9.66
N ARG A 160 10.20 -17.61 -9.29
CA ARG A 160 10.60 -16.48 -10.14
C ARG A 160 10.76 -15.18 -9.35
N VAL A 161 11.44 -14.22 -9.96
CA VAL A 161 11.57 -12.84 -9.51
C VAL A 161 10.91 -11.94 -10.56
N GLU A 162 9.98 -11.10 -10.16
CA GLU A 162 9.22 -10.24 -11.08
C GLU A 162 8.84 -8.90 -10.40
N SER A 163 8.50 -7.86 -11.18
CA SER A 163 7.84 -6.66 -10.69
C SER A 163 6.34 -6.89 -10.59
N ARG A 164 5.71 -6.48 -9.48
CA ARG A 164 4.29 -6.69 -9.24
C ARG A 164 3.68 -5.61 -8.37
N GLY A 165 2.38 -5.32 -8.61
CA GLY A 165 1.60 -4.41 -7.77
C GLY A 165 1.48 -4.92 -6.33
N TYR A 166 1.72 -4.04 -5.37
CA TYR A 166 1.57 -4.30 -3.94
C TYR A 166 0.12 -3.99 -3.53
N VAL A 167 -0.58 -5.03 -3.11
CA VAL A 167 -2.02 -4.94 -2.76
C VAL A 167 -2.26 -3.95 -1.62
N HIS A 168 -1.31 -3.84 -0.70
CA HIS A 168 -1.44 -2.97 0.46
C HIS A 168 -1.52 -1.50 0.06
N SER A 169 -0.63 -1.00 -0.78
CA SER A 169 -0.69 0.39 -1.25
C SER A 169 -1.83 0.63 -2.25
N GLY A 170 -2.16 -0.41 -3.04
CA GLY A 170 -3.16 -0.35 -4.10
C GLY A 170 -2.70 0.38 -5.37
N LEU A 171 -1.47 0.89 -5.39
CA LEU A 171 -0.91 1.65 -6.51
C LEU A 171 0.51 1.20 -6.86
N ASP A 172 1.40 1.08 -5.87
CA ASP A 172 2.84 0.88 -6.10
C ASP A 172 3.16 -0.53 -6.59
N SER A 173 4.21 -0.63 -7.41
CA SER A 173 4.72 -1.87 -7.96
C SER A 173 6.21 -1.97 -7.68
N HIS A 174 6.63 -3.00 -6.98
CA HIS A 174 8.02 -3.26 -6.68
C HIS A 174 8.38 -4.71 -6.99
N LEU A 175 9.65 -5.04 -6.79
CA LEU A 175 10.14 -6.40 -6.94
C LEU A 175 9.46 -7.33 -5.93
N VAL A 176 9.04 -8.50 -6.39
CA VAL A 176 8.57 -9.61 -5.56
C VAL A 176 9.27 -10.88 -5.96
N VAL A 177 9.35 -11.82 -5.02
CA VAL A 177 9.78 -13.19 -5.30
C VAL A 177 8.63 -14.14 -5.05
N GLN A 178 8.29 -14.93 -6.06
CA GLN A 178 7.34 -16.00 -5.95
C GLN A 178 8.01 -17.27 -5.40
N THR A 179 7.33 -17.96 -4.49
CA THR A 179 7.75 -19.25 -3.93
C THR A 179 6.54 -20.19 -3.80
N ASP A 180 6.81 -21.49 -3.83
CA ASP A 180 5.83 -22.52 -3.50
C ASP A 180 5.78 -22.84 -1.99
N ALA A 181 6.61 -22.18 -1.17
CA ALA A 181 6.47 -22.21 0.27
C ALA A 181 5.08 -21.68 0.67
N ALA A 182 4.38 -22.40 1.55
CA ALA A 182 3.07 -21.97 2.01
C ALA A 182 3.18 -20.68 2.85
N ILE A 183 2.65 -19.58 2.31
CA ILE A 183 2.49 -18.28 3.00
C ILE A 183 1.01 -18.14 3.35
N ASN A 184 0.70 -18.43 4.61
CA ASN A 184 -0.66 -18.40 5.17
C ASN A 184 -0.84 -17.16 6.06
N PRO A 185 -2.10 -16.73 6.33
CA PRO A 185 -2.39 -15.71 7.33
C PRO A 185 -1.68 -15.99 8.65
N GLY A 186 -0.94 -15.01 9.16
CA GLY A 186 -0.07 -15.13 10.33
C GLY A 186 1.42 -15.26 9.99
N ASN A 187 1.79 -15.73 8.81
CA ASN A 187 3.20 -15.70 8.35
C ASN A 187 3.64 -14.34 7.85
N SER A 188 2.69 -13.46 7.50
CA SER A 188 2.98 -12.09 7.04
C SER A 188 3.89 -11.35 8.03
N GLY A 189 4.95 -10.72 7.53
CA GLY A 189 6.00 -10.05 8.31
C GLY A 189 7.11 -10.97 8.80
N GLY A 190 6.95 -12.29 8.69
CA GLY A 190 7.98 -13.26 9.04
C GLY A 190 9.13 -13.30 8.03
N PRO A 191 10.34 -13.70 8.46
CA PRO A 191 11.51 -13.76 7.59
C PRO A 191 11.42 -14.96 6.62
N VAL A 192 11.80 -14.72 5.38
CA VAL A 192 12.16 -15.76 4.41
C VAL A 192 13.68 -15.89 4.41
N VAL A 193 14.18 -17.10 4.64
CA VAL A 193 15.59 -17.37 4.93
C VAL A 193 16.21 -18.32 3.92
N GLN A 194 17.41 -18.01 3.49
CA GLN A 194 18.30 -18.87 2.72
C GLN A 194 19.69 -18.85 3.37
N ASP A 195 20.30 -20.01 3.56
CA ASP A 195 21.67 -20.16 4.10
C ASP A 195 21.88 -19.36 5.41
N GLY A 196 20.88 -19.36 6.30
CA GLY A 196 20.94 -18.68 7.61
C GLY A 196 20.78 -17.15 7.56
N ARG A 197 20.47 -16.56 6.39
CA ARG A 197 20.26 -15.12 6.22
C ARG A 197 18.88 -14.83 5.68
N VAL A 198 18.32 -13.68 6.08
CA VAL A 198 17.02 -13.20 5.58
C VAL A 198 17.17 -12.72 4.13
N VAL A 199 16.43 -13.35 3.23
CA VAL A 199 16.38 -12.99 1.80
C VAL A 199 15.10 -12.25 1.43
N GLY A 200 14.16 -12.11 2.38
CA GLY A 200 12.95 -11.33 2.20
C GLY A 200 11.98 -11.45 3.37
N VAL A 201 10.84 -10.79 3.23
CA VAL A 201 9.74 -10.73 4.21
C VAL A 201 8.49 -11.32 3.58
N ALA A 202 7.92 -12.36 4.19
CA ALA A 202 6.68 -12.99 3.73
C ALA A 202 5.53 -11.97 3.77
N PHE A 203 4.73 -11.87 2.67
CA PHE A 203 3.74 -10.80 2.68
C PHE A 203 2.36 -11.16 2.10
N GLN A 204 2.26 -11.80 0.96
CA GLN A 204 0.94 -12.11 0.40
C GLN A 204 0.89 -13.47 -0.28
N GLY A 205 -0.28 -14.11 -0.20
CA GLY A 205 -0.67 -15.24 -1.03
C GLY A 205 -1.81 -14.85 -1.96
N PHE A 206 -2.08 -15.66 -2.96
CA PHE A 206 -3.29 -15.50 -3.78
C PHE A 206 -4.42 -16.34 -3.21
N PRO A 207 -5.53 -15.73 -2.75
CA PRO A 207 -6.72 -16.47 -2.39
C PRO A 207 -7.20 -17.36 -3.56
N GLY A 208 -7.35 -18.65 -3.30
CA GLY A 208 -7.81 -19.63 -4.30
C GLY A 208 -6.70 -20.27 -5.15
N PHE A 209 -5.42 -19.93 -4.92
CA PHE A 209 -4.29 -20.63 -5.53
C PHE A 209 -3.43 -21.25 -4.43
N GLU A 210 -3.36 -22.56 -4.40
CA GLU A 210 -2.45 -23.29 -3.52
C GLU A 210 -1.01 -23.18 -4.06
N ASN A 211 -0.02 -23.12 -3.16
CA ASN A 211 1.41 -23.09 -3.49
C ASN A 211 1.85 -21.85 -4.31
N MET A 212 1.22 -20.70 -4.06
CA MET A 212 1.57 -19.41 -4.67
C MET A 212 1.74 -18.37 -3.59
N GLY A 213 2.91 -18.36 -2.96
CA GLY A 213 3.32 -17.35 -2.00
C GLY A 213 4.23 -16.29 -2.61
N PHE A 214 4.19 -15.07 -2.08
CA PHE A 214 5.10 -14.01 -2.46
C PHE A 214 5.78 -13.43 -1.23
N PHE A 215 7.02 -13.04 -1.39
CA PHE A 215 7.74 -12.30 -0.37
C PHE A 215 8.43 -11.07 -0.96
N ILE A 216 8.54 -10.05 -0.12
CA ILE A 216 9.25 -8.80 -0.40
C ILE A 216 10.73 -9.11 -0.33
N PRO A 217 11.50 -8.98 -1.43
CA PRO A 217 12.90 -9.37 -1.44
C PRO A 217 13.81 -8.34 -0.77
N ILE A 218 15.01 -8.79 -0.42
CA ILE A 218 16.01 -7.99 0.28
C ILE A 218 16.35 -6.65 -0.38
N PRO A 219 16.41 -6.46 -1.69
CA PRO A 219 16.64 -5.13 -2.26
C PRO A 219 15.62 -4.10 -1.77
N VAL A 220 14.34 -4.44 -1.75
CA VAL A 220 13.26 -3.57 -1.24
C VAL A 220 13.39 -3.35 0.28
N VAL A 221 13.66 -4.43 1.03
CA VAL A 221 13.86 -4.33 2.50
C VAL A 221 15.06 -3.45 2.85
N ARG A 222 16.18 -3.57 2.10
CA ARG A 222 17.36 -2.74 2.32
C ARG A 222 17.07 -1.28 2.02
N HIS A 223 16.44 -0.98 0.88
CA HIS A 223 16.06 0.37 0.53
C HIS A 223 15.26 1.02 1.67
N PHE A 224 14.20 0.34 2.14
CA PHE A 224 13.38 0.82 3.26
C PHE A 224 14.19 1.07 4.54
N LEU A 225 15.09 0.14 4.93
CA LEU A 225 15.90 0.27 6.14
C LEU A 225 17.03 1.31 6.00
N ASP A 226 17.59 1.45 4.79
CA ASP A 226 18.64 2.44 4.51
C ASP A 226 18.08 3.86 4.50
N ASP A 227 16.85 4.03 3.98
CA ASP A 227 16.10 5.29 3.98
C ASP A 227 15.83 5.80 5.41
N LEU A 228 15.62 4.89 6.36
CA LEU A 228 15.39 5.23 7.77
C LEU A 228 16.66 5.66 8.55
N ARG A 229 17.84 5.71 7.94
CA ARG A 229 19.08 6.04 8.67
C ARG A 229 19.13 7.47 9.19
N ASP A 230 18.46 8.38 8.53
CA ASP A 230 18.33 9.79 8.96
C ASP A 230 17.11 10.03 9.88
N GLY A 231 16.34 8.96 10.16
CA GLY A 231 15.14 9.01 11.00
C GLY A 231 13.85 9.33 10.25
N ARG A 232 13.90 9.39 8.91
CA ARG A 232 12.74 9.69 8.07
C ARG A 232 12.61 8.65 6.96
N TYR A 233 11.38 8.30 6.61
CA TYR A 233 11.07 7.50 5.43
C TYR A 233 10.64 8.42 4.29
N ASP A 234 11.45 8.51 3.24
CA ASP A 234 11.17 9.32 2.05
C ASP A 234 10.46 8.52 0.95
N GLY A 235 10.57 7.19 0.97
CA GLY A 235 9.92 6.29 0.04
C GLY A 235 10.70 6.06 -1.26
N PHE A 236 10.02 5.48 -2.25
CA PHE A 236 10.64 5.10 -3.52
C PHE A 236 10.48 6.21 -4.56
N PRO A 237 11.56 6.56 -5.29
CA PRO A 237 11.46 7.46 -6.44
C PRO A 237 10.62 6.85 -7.56
N ASP A 238 9.94 7.71 -8.29
CA ASP A 238 9.14 7.33 -9.46
C ASP A 238 9.72 7.99 -10.72
N SER A 239 9.82 7.22 -11.82
CA SER A 239 10.27 7.76 -13.11
C SER A 239 9.38 8.90 -13.59
N GLY A 240 8.08 8.80 -13.34
CA GLY A 240 7.04 9.66 -13.87
C GLY A 240 6.70 9.37 -15.32
N LEU A 241 7.17 8.26 -15.91
CA LEU A 241 6.98 7.97 -17.32
C LEU A 241 5.74 7.13 -17.59
N GLU A 242 5.00 7.52 -18.62
CA GLU A 242 4.09 6.66 -19.37
C GLU A 242 4.79 6.22 -20.64
N THR A 243 4.79 4.91 -20.94
CA THR A 243 5.57 4.38 -22.05
C THR A 243 4.81 3.36 -22.88
N THR A 244 5.09 3.36 -24.19
CA THR A 244 4.63 2.33 -25.13
C THR A 244 5.78 1.44 -25.58
N PRO A 245 5.62 0.09 -25.51
CA PRO A 245 6.59 -0.87 -26.05
C PRO A 245 6.86 -0.69 -27.55
N LEU A 246 8.13 -0.81 -27.97
CA LEU A 246 8.56 -0.73 -29.38
C LEU A 246 8.61 -2.11 -30.06
N LEU A 247 7.62 -2.96 -29.82
CA LEU A 247 7.56 -4.32 -30.40
C LEU A 247 7.27 -4.31 -31.91
N SER A 248 6.63 -3.24 -32.43
CA SER A 248 6.31 -3.12 -33.86
C SER A 248 7.52 -2.68 -34.68
N PRO A 249 7.97 -3.48 -35.68
CA PRO A 249 9.06 -3.07 -36.58
C PRO A 249 8.71 -1.80 -37.40
N ALA A 250 7.43 -1.54 -37.65
CA ALA A 250 7.00 -0.32 -38.35
C ALA A 250 7.15 0.90 -37.43
N TYR A 251 6.76 0.79 -36.18
CA TYR A 251 6.89 1.87 -35.19
C TYR A 251 8.37 2.20 -34.90
N ARG A 252 9.24 1.18 -34.79
CA ARG A 252 10.69 1.37 -34.66
C ARG A 252 11.29 2.17 -35.84
N ARG A 253 10.86 1.87 -37.09
CA ARG A 253 11.29 2.60 -38.28
C ARG A 253 10.76 4.02 -38.30
N GLU A 254 9.53 4.22 -37.90
CA GLU A 254 8.91 5.54 -37.79
C GLU A 254 9.69 6.43 -36.82
N ARG A 255 10.10 5.88 -35.66
CA ARG A 255 10.96 6.56 -34.70
C ARG A 255 12.43 6.73 -35.14
N GLY A 256 12.80 6.17 -36.27
CA GLY A 256 14.17 6.26 -36.81
C GLY A 256 15.20 5.53 -35.93
N LEU A 257 14.76 4.56 -35.09
CA LEU A 257 15.66 3.88 -34.16
C LEU A 257 16.66 3.00 -34.93
N PRO A 258 17.97 3.12 -34.68
CA PRO A 258 19.01 2.31 -35.39
C PRO A 258 18.84 0.82 -35.12
N ARG A 259 19.34 0.00 -36.08
CA ARG A 259 19.41 -1.44 -35.87
C ARG A 259 20.32 -1.77 -34.68
N GLY A 260 19.86 -2.69 -33.81
CA GLY A 260 20.59 -3.13 -32.63
C GLY A 260 20.34 -2.27 -31.37
N ARG A 261 19.62 -1.14 -31.48
CA ARG A 261 19.10 -0.43 -30.33
C ARG A 261 17.69 -0.92 -29.99
N SER A 262 17.36 -0.91 -28.70
CA SER A 262 16.05 -1.26 -28.15
C SER A 262 15.62 -0.22 -27.11
N GLY A 263 14.35 -0.17 -26.78
CA GLY A 263 13.82 0.76 -25.81
C GLY A 263 12.30 0.87 -25.89
N VAL A 264 11.76 1.83 -25.13
CA VAL A 264 10.33 2.15 -25.08
C VAL A 264 10.10 3.62 -25.44
N VAL A 265 8.98 3.92 -26.10
CA VAL A 265 8.59 5.29 -26.40
C VAL A 265 8.00 5.92 -25.16
N VAL A 266 8.39 7.15 -24.87
CA VAL A 266 7.77 7.98 -23.84
C VAL A 266 6.51 8.62 -24.42
N ASP A 267 5.35 8.31 -23.87
CA ASP A 267 4.07 8.89 -24.25
C ASP A 267 3.72 10.10 -23.40
N GLY A 268 4.04 10.05 -22.11
CA GLY A 268 3.79 11.10 -21.14
C GLY A 268 4.85 11.17 -20.05
N VAL A 269 4.94 12.32 -19.41
CA VAL A 269 5.80 12.54 -18.24
C VAL A 269 4.96 13.20 -17.16
N ALA A 270 4.80 12.51 -16.06
CA ALA A 270 4.04 12.99 -14.92
C ALA A 270 4.74 14.15 -14.22
N PRO A 271 4.06 15.29 -13.98
CA PRO A 271 4.62 16.40 -13.24
C PRO A 271 5.12 15.98 -11.85
N GLY A 272 6.31 16.43 -11.45
CA GLY A 272 6.95 16.09 -10.18
C GLY A 272 7.70 14.76 -10.18
N GLY A 273 7.59 13.94 -11.23
CA GLY A 273 8.38 12.71 -11.36
C GLY A 273 9.88 12.97 -11.55
N THR A 274 10.68 11.94 -11.42
CA THR A 274 12.15 12.03 -11.56
C THR A 274 12.56 12.64 -12.89
N LEU A 275 11.86 12.29 -13.98
CA LEU A 275 12.24 12.69 -15.34
C LEU A 275 11.45 13.88 -15.88
N ASP A 276 10.63 14.52 -15.03
CA ASP A 276 9.90 15.73 -15.38
C ASP A 276 10.85 16.88 -15.74
N GLY A 277 10.62 17.51 -16.90
CA GLY A 277 11.48 18.56 -17.47
C GLY A 277 12.80 18.07 -18.08
N VAL A 278 13.08 16.76 -18.05
CA VAL A 278 14.31 16.15 -18.61
C VAL A 278 14.01 15.35 -19.86
N VAL A 279 12.97 14.52 -19.80
CA VAL A 279 12.48 13.71 -20.93
C VAL A 279 11.20 14.33 -21.45
N GLN A 280 10.90 14.11 -22.71
CA GLN A 280 9.70 14.65 -23.37
C GLN A 280 8.95 13.54 -24.12
N PRO A 281 7.63 13.70 -24.33
CA PRO A 281 6.87 12.79 -25.18
C PRO A 281 7.49 12.66 -26.57
N GLY A 282 7.60 11.41 -27.07
CA GLY A 282 8.23 11.07 -28.33
C GLY A 282 9.69 10.64 -28.23
N ASP A 283 10.37 10.85 -27.12
CA ASP A 283 11.68 10.22 -26.86
C ASP A 283 11.57 8.70 -26.84
N VAL A 284 12.65 8.00 -27.19
CA VAL A 284 12.79 6.56 -26.90
C VAL A 284 13.77 6.39 -25.77
N LEU A 285 13.32 5.89 -24.62
CA LEU A 285 14.18 5.58 -23.48
C LEU A 285 14.96 4.31 -23.79
N LEU A 286 16.29 4.42 -23.90
CA LEU A 286 17.19 3.33 -24.29
C LEU A 286 17.87 2.67 -23.09
N GLU A 287 18.30 3.48 -22.12
CA GLU A 287 19.08 3.00 -20.98
C GLU A 287 18.73 3.81 -19.71
N VAL A 288 18.71 3.14 -18.55
CA VAL A 288 18.67 3.74 -17.22
C VAL A 288 19.80 3.17 -16.40
N GLN A 289 20.63 4.02 -15.79
CA GLN A 289 21.80 3.64 -14.97
C GLN A 289 22.74 2.64 -15.68
N GLY A 290 22.89 2.75 -17.02
CA GLY A 290 23.71 1.85 -17.86
C GLY A 290 23.07 0.48 -18.17
N HIS A 291 21.84 0.27 -17.77
CA HIS A 291 21.07 -0.93 -18.14
C HIS A 291 20.25 -0.67 -19.39
N ALA A 292 20.52 -1.42 -20.46
CA ALA A 292 19.76 -1.33 -21.70
C ALA A 292 18.34 -1.85 -21.51
N ILE A 293 17.36 -1.10 -22.04
CA ILE A 293 15.94 -1.41 -21.97
C ILE A 293 15.55 -2.19 -23.23
N ALA A 294 14.87 -3.32 -23.05
CA ALA A 294 14.31 -4.08 -24.15
C ALA A 294 13.07 -3.39 -24.75
N ASP A 295 12.67 -3.78 -25.97
CA ASP A 295 11.50 -3.20 -26.66
C ASP A 295 10.17 -3.42 -25.94
N ASP A 296 10.12 -4.30 -24.96
CA ASP A 296 8.95 -4.56 -24.09
C ASP A 296 9.02 -3.85 -22.74
N GLY A 297 9.99 -2.94 -22.55
CA GLY A 297 10.17 -2.19 -21.31
C GLY A 297 10.88 -2.95 -20.20
N THR A 298 11.43 -4.13 -20.49
CA THR A 298 12.14 -4.90 -19.47
C THR A 298 13.64 -4.69 -19.50
N VAL A 299 14.28 -4.92 -18.35
CA VAL A 299 15.73 -4.98 -18.16
C VAL A 299 16.13 -6.33 -17.57
N ARG A 300 17.39 -6.71 -17.73
CA ARG A 300 17.94 -7.91 -17.09
C ARG A 300 18.57 -7.56 -15.74
N LEU A 301 18.14 -8.26 -14.70
CA LEU A 301 18.70 -8.18 -13.36
C LEU A 301 19.17 -9.60 -12.96
N GLY A 302 20.46 -9.91 -13.24
CA GLY A 302 20.94 -11.29 -13.16
C GLY A 302 20.18 -12.21 -14.12
N ASP A 303 19.53 -13.24 -13.55
CA ASP A 303 18.70 -14.19 -14.32
C ASP A 303 17.25 -13.73 -14.51
N ALA A 304 16.82 -12.68 -13.77
CA ALA A 304 15.46 -12.16 -13.83
C ALA A 304 15.28 -11.13 -14.95
N ARG A 305 14.04 -11.05 -15.48
CA ARG A 305 13.55 -9.96 -16.32
C ARG A 305 12.52 -9.19 -15.54
N VAL A 306 12.76 -7.90 -15.33
CA VAL A 306 11.90 -6.99 -14.57
C VAL A 306 11.64 -5.73 -15.39
N THR A 307 10.62 -4.96 -15.06
CA THR A 307 10.38 -3.68 -15.74
C THR A 307 11.48 -2.68 -15.39
N PHE A 308 11.74 -1.72 -16.29
CA PHE A 308 12.82 -0.74 -16.10
C PHE A 308 12.59 0.16 -14.89
N GLU A 309 11.34 0.35 -14.46
CA GLU A 309 10.96 1.14 -13.29
C GLU A 309 11.69 0.64 -12.03
N HIS A 310 11.95 -0.66 -11.92
CA HIS A 310 12.73 -1.22 -10.80
C HIS A 310 14.13 -0.61 -10.65
N LEU A 311 14.69 -0.03 -11.70
CA LEU A 311 15.97 0.67 -11.61
C LEU A 311 15.88 1.99 -10.81
N PHE A 312 14.68 2.56 -10.73
CA PHE A 312 14.38 3.70 -9.85
C PHE A 312 14.19 3.25 -8.40
N ASP A 313 13.62 2.06 -8.15
CA ASP A 313 13.52 1.47 -6.80
C ASP A 313 14.89 1.30 -6.12
N GLY A 314 15.96 1.19 -6.88
CA GLY A 314 17.33 1.09 -6.36
C GLY A 314 17.95 2.42 -5.94
N LEU A 315 17.27 3.55 -6.13
CA LEU A 315 17.74 4.90 -5.85
C LEU A 315 17.02 5.48 -4.65
N HIS A 316 17.70 6.30 -3.84
CA HIS A 316 17.07 7.13 -2.82
C HIS A 316 16.66 8.49 -3.38
N VAL A 317 15.66 9.11 -2.77
CA VAL A 317 15.21 10.47 -3.13
C VAL A 317 16.40 11.44 -3.06
N GLY A 318 16.60 12.23 -4.11
CA GLY A 318 17.73 13.15 -4.25
C GLY A 318 18.94 12.55 -4.97
N GLU A 319 19.07 11.24 -5.11
CA GLU A 319 20.17 10.60 -5.83
C GLU A 319 20.12 10.91 -7.34
N ARG A 320 21.29 10.88 -7.95
CA ARG A 320 21.41 11.18 -9.39
C ARG A 320 21.13 9.93 -10.22
N VAL A 321 20.14 10.03 -11.10
CA VAL A 321 19.86 9.03 -12.14
C VAL A 321 20.45 9.50 -13.48
N ARG A 322 21.07 8.58 -14.24
CA ARG A 322 21.55 8.77 -15.59
C ARG A 322 20.70 7.94 -16.55
N ILE A 323 20.30 8.55 -17.65
CA ILE A 323 19.49 7.92 -18.69
C ILE A 323 20.09 8.20 -20.06
N THR A 324 19.82 7.32 -21.01
CA THR A 324 20.10 7.54 -22.43
C THR A 324 18.78 7.48 -23.19
N VAL A 325 18.51 8.51 -23.97
CA VAL A 325 17.33 8.58 -24.84
C VAL A 325 17.72 8.75 -26.30
N TRP A 326 16.88 8.28 -27.21
CA TRP A 326 16.91 8.62 -28.62
C TRP A 326 15.93 9.75 -28.88
N ARG A 327 16.45 10.89 -29.33
CA ARG A 327 15.70 12.13 -29.61
C ARG A 327 16.22 12.78 -30.88
N ASP A 328 15.33 13.12 -31.80
CA ASP A 328 15.66 13.84 -33.06
C ASP A 328 16.79 13.18 -33.88
N GLY A 329 16.77 11.85 -33.97
CA GLY A 329 17.75 11.10 -34.76
C GLY A 329 19.13 10.94 -34.10
N SER A 330 19.27 11.23 -32.80
CA SER A 330 20.53 11.10 -32.07
C SER A 330 20.33 10.58 -30.64
N GLU A 331 21.36 9.88 -30.13
CA GLU A 331 21.41 9.51 -28.73
C GLU A 331 21.81 10.70 -27.86
N ARG A 332 21.15 10.85 -26.72
CA ARG A 332 21.45 11.89 -25.73
C ARG A 332 21.56 11.28 -24.34
N GLU A 333 22.66 11.51 -23.66
CA GLU A 333 22.82 11.23 -22.25
C GLU A 333 22.25 12.38 -21.44
N LEU A 334 21.32 12.07 -20.53
CA LEU A 334 20.65 13.01 -19.66
C LEU A 334 20.79 12.57 -18.22
N SER A 335 20.55 13.46 -17.28
CA SER A 335 20.54 13.11 -15.86
C SER A 335 19.49 13.94 -15.11
N ALA A 336 18.92 13.34 -14.09
CA ALA A 336 17.94 13.93 -13.20
C ALA A 336 18.29 13.64 -11.74
N SER A 337 17.59 14.26 -10.81
CA SER A 337 17.58 13.90 -9.40
C SER A 337 16.34 13.03 -9.13
N ALA A 338 16.54 11.88 -8.51
CA ALA A 338 15.47 10.97 -8.17
C ALA A 338 14.43 11.66 -7.27
N ARG A 339 13.15 11.56 -7.62
CA ARG A 339 12.02 12.20 -6.93
C ARG A 339 10.89 11.22 -6.71
N ARG A 340 10.23 11.37 -5.58
CA ARG A 340 8.93 10.74 -5.31
C ARG A 340 7.80 11.65 -5.80
N ILE A 341 6.74 11.06 -6.31
CA ILE A 341 5.55 11.80 -6.75
C ILE A 341 4.54 11.84 -5.60
N ASP A 342 4.61 12.89 -4.75
CA ASP A 342 3.77 13.02 -3.54
C ASP A 342 2.27 13.08 -3.84
N ARG A 343 1.88 13.64 -4.99
CA ARG A 343 0.47 13.71 -5.40
C ARG A 343 -0.19 12.34 -5.56
N LEU A 344 0.60 11.27 -5.84
CA LEU A 344 0.09 9.91 -5.90
C LEU A 344 -0.39 9.39 -4.54
N ASP A 345 -0.01 10.02 -3.43
CA ASP A 345 -0.49 9.64 -2.09
C ASP A 345 -2.02 9.73 -1.97
N ARG A 346 -2.67 10.60 -2.73
CA ARG A 346 -4.14 10.70 -2.79
C ARG A 346 -4.79 9.51 -3.51
N ARG A 347 -4.02 8.76 -4.30
CA ARG A 347 -4.47 7.56 -5.03
C ARG A 347 -4.13 6.26 -4.28
N ARG A 348 -3.18 6.31 -3.33
CA ARG A 348 -2.82 5.16 -2.48
C ARG A 348 -3.88 4.91 -1.42
N ASN A 349 -3.96 3.65 -0.98
CA ASN A 349 -4.70 3.30 0.23
C ASN A 349 -4.13 4.04 1.43
N ARG A 350 -4.99 4.59 2.26
CA ARG A 350 -4.60 5.43 3.40
C ARG A 350 -4.88 4.70 4.72
N TYR A 351 -3.92 4.77 5.62
CA TYR A 351 -3.97 4.07 6.90
C TYR A 351 -3.70 5.02 8.06
N GLY A 352 -4.42 4.85 9.16
CA GLY A 352 -4.25 5.65 10.37
C GLY A 352 -4.64 7.13 10.24
N ILE A 353 -5.15 7.55 9.08
CA ILE A 353 -5.48 8.94 8.79
C ILE A 353 -6.97 9.18 9.03
N ALA A 354 -7.27 10.11 9.92
CA ALA A 354 -8.64 10.50 10.21
C ALA A 354 -9.25 11.28 9.03
N PRO A 355 -10.46 10.91 8.56
CA PRO A 355 -11.14 11.66 7.51
C PRO A 355 -11.37 13.10 7.93
N ARG A 356 -11.11 14.04 7.04
CA ARG A 356 -11.43 15.45 7.19
C ARG A 356 -12.89 15.68 6.82
N TYR A 357 -13.61 16.50 7.56
CA TYR A 357 -15.03 16.73 7.28
C TYR A 357 -15.53 18.04 7.86
N VAL A 358 -16.65 18.52 7.32
CA VAL A 358 -17.49 19.57 7.89
C VAL A 358 -18.94 19.08 7.87
N VAL A 359 -19.64 19.23 8.97
CA VAL A 359 -21.10 19.01 9.06
C VAL A 359 -21.77 20.36 9.28
N TYR A 360 -22.70 20.73 8.39
CA TYR A 360 -23.53 21.92 8.54
C TYR A 360 -25.01 21.56 8.35
N ALA A 361 -25.82 21.74 9.38
CA ALA A 361 -27.26 21.45 9.37
C ALA A 361 -27.63 20.05 8.80
N GLY A 362 -26.78 19.06 9.08
CA GLY A 362 -26.94 17.68 8.60
C GLY A 362 -26.30 17.38 7.24
N LEU A 363 -25.80 18.37 6.53
CA LEU A 363 -24.99 18.18 5.33
C LEU A 363 -23.58 17.79 5.73
N VAL A 364 -23.08 16.68 5.22
CA VAL A 364 -21.74 16.16 5.51
C VAL A 364 -20.85 16.37 4.28
N PHE A 365 -19.84 17.19 4.43
CA PHE A 365 -18.87 17.51 3.39
C PHE A 365 -17.53 16.90 3.72
N MET A 366 -16.88 16.32 2.72
CA MET A 366 -15.53 15.74 2.82
C MET A 366 -14.72 16.08 1.56
N PRO A 367 -13.40 16.21 1.66
CA PRO A 367 -12.55 16.16 0.47
C PRO A 367 -12.70 14.80 -0.21
N LEU A 368 -12.67 14.79 -1.54
CA LEU A 368 -12.63 13.55 -2.31
C LEU A 368 -11.32 12.80 -2.00
N ASP A 369 -11.47 11.52 -1.70
CA ASP A 369 -10.35 10.62 -1.38
C ASP A 369 -10.69 9.21 -1.84
N VAL A 370 -9.70 8.40 -2.14
CA VAL A 370 -9.90 7.02 -2.56
C VAL A 370 -10.64 6.20 -1.51
N GLU A 371 -10.40 6.47 -0.21
CA GLU A 371 -11.08 5.77 0.88
C GLU A 371 -12.58 6.11 0.93
N LEU A 372 -12.95 7.35 0.60
CA LEU A 372 -14.36 7.72 0.43
C LEU A 372 -14.99 6.94 -0.73
N LEU A 373 -14.31 6.83 -1.87
CA LEU A 373 -14.81 6.08 -3.02
C LEU A 373 -14.95 4.59 -2.73
N LYS A 374 -14.10 4.00 -1.92
CA LYS A 374 -14.21 2.59 -1.49
C LYS A 374 -15.47 2.29 -0.69
N THR A 375 -16.14 3.30 -0.10
CA THR A 375 -17.45 3.11 0.55
C THR A 375 -18.53 2.63 -0.43
N PHE A 376 -18.33 2.80 -1.74
CA PHE A 376 -19.18 2.26 -2.82
C PHE A 376 -18.88 0.80 -3.18
N GLY A 377 -17.95 0.15 -2.47
CA GLY A 377 -17.56 -1.24 -2.66
C GLY A 377 -16.23 -1.43 -3.41
N ARG A 378 -15.83 -2.69 -3.56
CA ARG A 378 -14.54 -3.05 -4.19
C ARG A 378 -14.39 -2.54 -5.63
N ASN A 379 -15.49 -2.45 -6.36
CA ASN A 379 -15.52 -2.00 -7.74
C ASN A 379 -15.94 -0.52 -7.86
N TRP A 380 -15.53 0.31 -6.88
CA TRP A 380 -15.92 1.72 -6.79
C TRP A 380 -15.72 2.50 -8.09
N ALA A 381 -14.66 2.22 -8.85
CA ALA A 381 -14.40 2.87 -10.14
C ALA A 381 -15.52 2.64 -11.19
N GLN A 382 -16.39 1.64 -10.97
CA GLN A 382 -17.54 1.32 -11.84
C GLN A 382 -18.89 1.63 -11.18
N THR A 383 -18.92 1.70 -9.84
CA THR A 383 -20.17 1.82 -9.06
C THR A 383 -20.38 3.19 -8.43
N ALA A 384 -19.32 3.97 -8.23
CA ALA A 384 -19.40 5.33 -7.74
C ALA A 384 -19.88 6.29 -8.85
N ASN A 385 -20.20 7.54 -8.46
CA ASN A 385 -20.52 8.59 -9.41
C ASN A 385 -19.35 8.81 -10.38
N ALA A 386 -19.62 8.80 -11.70
CA ALA A 386 -18.61 8.90 -12.75
C ALA A 386 -17.78 10.18 -12.66
N ASP A 387 -18.42 11.32 -12.28
CA ASP A 387 -17.72 12.59 -12.12
C ASP A 387 -16.70 12.52 -10.97
N LEU A 388 -17.05 11.88 -9.84
CA LEU A 388 -16.12 11.68 -8.72
C LEU A 388 -14.98 10.74 -9.09
N VAL A 389 -15.25 9.69 -9.88
CA VAL A 389 -14.20 8.79 -10.38
C VAL A 389 -13.26 9.54 -11.31
N TRP A 390 -13.80 10.37 -12.22
CA TRP A 390 -12.97 11.20 -13.10
C TRP A 390 -12.09 12.16 -12.30
N HIS A 391 -12.64 12.87 -11.31
CA HIS A 391 -11.88 13.76 -10.44
C HIS A 391 -10.74 13.04 -9.71
N GLN A 392 -10.98 11.81 -9.25
CA GLN A 392 -9.98 11.03 -8.50
C GLN A 392 -8.85 10.51 -9.40
N LEU A 393 -9.18 10.08 -10.63
CA LEU A 393 -8.23 9.35 -11.47
C LEU A 393 -7.59 10.20 -12.57
N PHE A 394 -8.31 11.18 -13.13
CA PHE A 394 -7.90 11.82 -14.38
C PHE A 394 -7.73 13.34 -14.27
N ARG A 395 -8.43 14.03 -13.36
CA ARG A 395 -8.42 15.49 -13.30
C ARG A 395 -7.02 16.10 -13.21
N GLU A 396 -6.16 15.57 -12.35
CA GLU A 396 -4.81 16.12 -12.17
C GLU A 396 -3.89 15.91 -13.39
N GLU A 397 -4.19 14.90 -14.21
CA GLU A 397 -3.46 14.67 -15.48
C GLU A 397 -3.96 15.58 -16.58
N GLU A 398 -5.30 15.76 -16.67
CA GLU A 398 -5.91 16.62 -17.69
C GLU A 398 -5.82 18.12 -17.33
N HIS A 399 -5.80 18.44 -16.02
CA HIS A 399 -5.78 19.80 -15.47
C HIS A 399 -4.72 19.96 -14.38
N PRO A 400 -3.42 19.88 -14.71
CA PRO A 400 -2.34 19.98 -13.73
C PRO A 400 -2.32 21.32 -12.99
N GLU A 401 -2.85 22.39 -13.60
CA GLU A 401 -3.01 23.71 -12.97
C GLU A 401 -3.98 23.72 -11.79
N GLU A 402 -4.85 22.71 -11.68
CA GLU A 402 -5.81 22.57 -10.60
C GLU A 402 -5.34 21.55 -9.52
N SER A 403 -4.10 21.08 -9.57
CA SER A 403 -3.57 20.07 -8.65
C SER A 403 -3.67 20.43 -7.16
N GLU A 404 -3.57 21.73 -6.85
CA GLU A 404 -3.71 22.29 -5.50
C GLU A 404 -5.17 22.34 -5.00
N ARG A 405 -6.15 22.22 -5.89
CA ARG A 405 -7.57 22.32 -5.56
C ARG A 405 -8.07 21.00 -4.97
N GLU A 406 -8.70 21.05 -3.80
CA GLU A 406 -9.48 19.92 -3.29
C GLU A 406 -10.85 19.87 -3.99
N VAL A 407 -11.32 18.67 -4.28
CA VAL A 407 -12.71 18.44 -4.69
C VAL A 407 -13.52 18.15 -3.42
N ILE A 408 -14.43 19.06 -3.08
CA ILE A 408 -15.26 18.91 -1.89
C ILE A 408 -16.57 18.22 -2.29
N VAL A 409 -16.85 17.12 -1.61
CA VAL A 409 -18.02 16.28 -1.89
C VAL A 409 -19.05 16.42 -0.77
N LEU A 410 -20.29 16.74 -1.10
CA LEU A 410 -21.41 16.52 -0.22
C LEU A 410 -21.72 15.02 -0.22
N THR A 411 -21.26 14.33 0.81
CA THR A 411 -21.28 12.85 0.85
C THR A 411 -22.61 12.31 1.35
N ARG A 412 -23.29 13.06 2.19
CA ARG A 412 -24.53 12.60 2.86
C ARG A 412 -25.36 13.76 3.39
N VAL A 413 -26.66 13.53 3.48
CA VAL A 413 -27.61 14.38 4.22
C VAL A 413 -28.16 13.59 5.41
N LEU A 414 -27.81 14.01 6.63
CA LEU A 414 -28.37 13.49 7.88
C LEU A 414 -29.77 14.05 8.06
N ARG A 415 -30.78 13.19 8.01
CA ARG A 415 -32.20 13.59 7.92
C ARG A 415 -32.68 14.32 9.17
N HIS A 416 -33.27 15.50 8.95
CA HIS A 416 -33.90 16.33 9.95
C HIS A 416 -35.02 17.16 9.28
N PRO A 417 -36.09 17.61 10.00
CA PRO A 417 -37.13 18.46 9.40
C PRO A 417 -36.60 19.70 8.67
N ALA A 418 -35.47 20.27 9.11
CA ALA A 418 -34.84 21.44 8.48
C ALA A 418 -34.28 21.17 7.07
N ASN A 419 -33.96 19.91 6.74
CA ASN A 419 -33.39 19.50 5.45
C ASN A 419 -34.21 18.38 4.74
N ALA A 420 -35.44 18.13 5.22
CA ALA A 420 -36.24 16.99 4.77
C ALA A 420 -36.59 17.02 3.27
N GLN A 421 -36.59 18.20 2.66
CA GLN A 421 -36.93 18.39 1.25
C GLN A 421 -35.73 18.24 0.29
N MET A 422 -34.52 18.15 0.84
CA MET A 422 -33.34 17.91 0.00
C MET A 422 -33.36 16.48 -0.54
N THR A 423 -33.27 16.35 -1.86
CA THR A 423 -33.38 15.07 -2.60
C THR A 423 -32.15 14.80 -3.43
N LEU A 424 -31.00 14.73 -2.78
CA LEU A 424 -29.74 14.43 -3.49
C LEU A 424 -29.70 12.97 -3.94
N PRO A 425 -29.35 12.71 -5.19
CA PRO A 425 -29.28 11.35 -5.75
C PRO A 425 -28.09 10.53 -5.23
N GLY A 426 -27.15 11.16 -4.52
CA GLY A 426 -25.93 10.53 -4.01
C GLY A 426 -24.87 11.57 -3.66
N PRO A 427 -23.65 11.17 -3.40
CA PRO A 427 -22.53 12.07 -3.25
C PRO A 427 -22.25 12.88 -4.53
N LEU A 428 -22.09 14.20 -4.37
CA LEU A 428 -21.89 15.16 -5.46
C LEU A 428 -20.76 16.12 -5.12
N ALA A 429 -19.93 16.45 -6.13
CA ALA A 429 -18.92 17.48 -6.03
C ALA A 429 -19.58 18.87 -5.94
N VAL A 430 -19.13 19.68 -4.98
CA VAL A 430 -19.62 21.03 -4.74
C VAL A 430 -18.76 22.02 -5.51
N ASP A 431 -19.39 22.86 -6.33
CA ASP A 431 -18.71 23.95 -7.03
C ASP A 431 -18.75 25.25 -6.20
N ARG A 432 -19.96 25.68 -5.76
CA ARG A 432 -20.13 26.94 -5.04
C ARG A 432 -21.13 26.79 -3.89
N ILE A 433 -20.95 27.65 -2.92
CA ILE A 433 -21.97 27.87 -1.87
C ILE A 433 -22.19 29.38 -1.75
N ASN A 434 -23.46 29.81 -1.88
CA ASN A 434 -23.84 31.22 -1.86
C ASN A 434 -23.07 32.08 -2.90
N GLY A 435 -22.80 31.50 -4.08
CA GLY A 435 -22.03 32.11 -5.15
C GLY A 435 -20.52 32.14 -4.94
N ARG A 436 -20.00 31.66 -3.81
CA ARG A 436 -18.56 31.55 -3.52
C ARG A 436 -18.03 30.20 -3.97
N PRO A 437 -16.94 30.16 -4.74
CA PRO A 437 -16.32 28.90 -5.14
C PRO A 437 -15.79 28.16 -3.90
N VAL A 438 -15.92 26.81 -3.91
CA VAL A 438 -15.39 25.93 -2.87
C VAL A 438 -14.22 25.16 -3.49
N ARG A 439 -13.01 25.46 -3.05
CA ARG A 439 -11.77 24.85 -3.57
C ARG A 439 -10.98 24.09 -2.51
N ALA A 440 -11.35 24.27 -1.24
CA ALA A 440 -10.82 23.54 -0.11
C ALA A 440 -11.90 23.36 0.97
N LEU A 441 -11.72 22.37 1.84
CA LEU A 441 -12.69 22.10 2.90
C LEU A 441 -12.92 23.31 3.83
N VAL A 442 -11.89 24.13 4.05
CA VAL A 442 -11.95 25.33 4.90
C VAL A 442 -12.87 26.40 4.30
N ASP A 443 -13.00 26.47 2.97
CA ASP A 443 -13.82 27.49 2.28
C ASP A 443 -15.30 27.39 2.66
N LEU A 444 -15.76 26.21 3.08
CA LEU A 444 -17.15 25.98 3.52
C LEU A 444 -17.55 26.92 4.65
N LEU A 445 -16.63 27.22 5.58
CA LEU A 445 -16.92 28.09 6.73
C LEU A 445 -17.25 29.52 6.27
N GLU A 446 -16.43 30.05 5.37
CA GLU A 446 -16.65 31.38 4.80
C GLU A 446 -17.87 31.40 3.89
N ALA A 447 -18.06 30.37 3.07
CA ALA A 447 -19.14 30.32 2.10
C ALA A 447 -20.52 30.24 2.78
N PHE A 448 -20.66 29.48 3.87
CA PHE A 448 -21.88 29.49 4.69
C PHE A 448 -22.02 30.77 5.52
N GLY A 449 -20.92 31.29 6.09
CA GLY A 449 -20.95 32.51 6.91
C GLY A 449 -21.26 33.79 6.14
N ALA A 450 -20.83 33.89 4.89
CA ALA A 450 -20.97 35.10 4.06
C ALA A 450 -22.35 35.25 3.36
N GLY A 451 -23.19 34.23 3.40
CA GLY A 451 -24.49 34.30 2.79
C GLY A 451 -25.39 35.35 3.47
N GLN A 452 -25.99 36.28 2.70
CA GLN A 452 -26.89 37.33 3.22
C GLN A 452 -28.38 37.05 2.93
N GLY A 453 -28.68 36.04 2.09
CA GLY A 453 -30.04 35.69 1.72
C GLY A 453 -30.76 34.80 2.75
N ARG A 454 -32.06 34.61 2.57
CA ARG A 454 -32.89 33.69 3.36
C ARG A 454 -32.45 32.23 3.23
N PHE A 455 -31.87 31.89 2.06
CA PHE A 455 -31.48 30.52 1.76
C PHE A 455 -29.96 30.43 1.55
N HIS A 456 -29.36 29.33 1.96
CA HIS A 456 -28.09 28.88 1.45
C HIS A 456 -28.32 28.18 0.12
N LEU A 457 -27.59 28.58 -0.92
CA LEU A 457 -27.60 27.96 -2.23
C LEU A 457 -26.33 27.12 -2.38
N ILE A 458 -26.48 25.85 -2.66
CA ILE A 458 -25.39 24.90 -2.85
C ILE A 458 -25.43 24.46 -4.31
N GLU A 459 -24.41 24.82 -5.05
CA GLU A 459 -24.25 24.54 -6.47
C GLU A 459 -23.29 23.37 -6.63
N PHE A 460 -23.67 22.38 -7.43
CA PHE A 460 -22.88 21.20 -7.70
C PHE A 460 -22.22 21.27 -9.06
N GLU A 461 -21.12 20.58 -9.23
CA GLU A 461 -20.44 20.47 -10.52
C GLU A 461 -21.30 19.68 -11.53
N GLY A 462 -21.08 19.93 -12.81
CA GLY A 462 -21.79 19.25 -13.90
C GLY A 462 -23.27 19.67 -14.00
N THR A 463 -24.14 18.67 -14.17
CA THR A 463 -25.59 18.87 -14.38
C THR A 463 -26.45 18.62 -13.15
N ALA A 464 -25.84 18.43 -11.97
CA ALA A 464 -26.54 18.02 -10.75
C ALA A 464 -27.44 19.12 -10.15
N GLY A 465 -27.31 20.38 -10.61
CA GLY A 465 -28.21 21.48 -10.25
C GLY A 465 -27.83 22.21 -8.97
N ILE A 466 -28.83 22.83 -8.33
CA ILE A 466 -28.70 23.67 -7.15
C ILE A 466 -29.68 23.18 -6.10
N GLU A 467 -29.18 23.05 -4.86
CA GLU A 467 -30.00 22.82 -3.68
C GLU A 467 -30.10 24.08 -2.83
N ALA A 468 -31.26 24.28 -2.22
CA ALA A 468 -31.52 25.43 -1.35
C ALA A 468 -31.87 24.97 0.07
N LEU A 469 -31.18 25.52 1.07
CA LEU A 469 -31.41 25.24 2.48
C LEU A 469 -31.82 26.53 3.20
N ASP A 470 -32.98 26.51 3.89
CA ASP A 470 -33.44 27.67 4.69
C ASP A 470 -32.44 27.91 5.84
N ARG A 471 -31.84 29.12 5.85
CA ARG A 471 -30.74 29.46 6.73
C ARG A 471 -31.16 29.43 8.20
N GLU A 472 -32.27 30.09 8.52
CA GLU A 472 -32.75 30.21 9.95
C GLU A 472 -33.04 28.81 10.49
N LYS A 473 -33.71 27.95 9.69
CA LYS A 473 -33.97 26.56 10.09
C LYS A 473 -32.72 25.74 10.23
N ALA A 474 -31.75 25.95 9.35
CA ALA A 474 -30.47 25.24 9.35
C ALA A 474 -29.66 25.57 10.61
N GLU A 475 -29.52 26.87 10.91
CA GLU A 475 -28.81 27.36 12.09
C GLU A 475 -29.48 26.87 13.40
N ALA A 476 -30.82 26.98 13.50
CA ALA A 476 -31.55 26.51 14.65
C ALA A 476 -31.45 24.99 14.88
N ALA A 477 -31.43 24.21 13.83
CA ALA A 477 -31.38 22.74 13.87
C ALA A 477 -29.98 22.17 14.06
N HIS A 478 -28.92 22.94 13.75
CA HIS A 478 -27.55 22.42 13.69
C HIS A 478 -27.12 21.67 14.95
N ALA A 479 -27.25 22.30 16.12
CA ALA A 479 -26.83 21.68 17.38
C ALA A 479 -27.69 20.47 17.78
N GLU A 480 -28.96 20.42 17.39
CA GLU A 480 -29.86 19.29 17.61
C GLU A 480 -29.42 18.11 16.76
N ILE A 481 -29.12 18.34 15.46
CA ILE A 481 -28.63 17.32 14.52
C ILE A 481 -27.31 16.70 15.03
N LEU A 482 -26.35 17.52 15.48
CA LEU A 482 -25.08 17.00 16.03
C LEU A 482 -25.34 16.04 17.20
N ARG A 483 -26.26 16.41 18.13
CA ARG A 483 -26.63 15.53 19.25
C ARG A 483 -27.35 14.25 18.77
N GLN A 484 -28.32 14.38 17.87
CA GLN A 484 -29.12 13.26 17.37
C GLN A 484 -28.23 12.18 16.70
N TYR A 485 -27.20 12.60 15.96
CA TYR A 485 -26.29 11.70 15.24
C TYR A 485 -25.00 11.39 16.01
N ALA A 486 -24.90 11.82 17.29
CA ALA A 486 -23.72 11.63 18.15
C ALA A 486 -22.42 12.12 17.48
N ILE A 487 -22.45 13.31 16.90
CA ILE A 487 -21.31 13.97 16.26
C ILE A 487 -20.61 14.83 17.31
N PRO A 488 -19.37 14.48 17.74
CA PRO A 488 -18.68 15.17 18.82
C PRO A 488 -18.20 16.57 18.42
N HIS A 489 -17.82 16.74 17.17
CA HIS A 489 -17.37 18.00 16.59
C HIS A 489 -17.96 18.16 15.20
N ASP A 490 -18.41 19.38 14.85
CA ASP A 490 -18.99 19.69 13.55
C ASP A 490 -17.96 19.67 12.41
N ARG A 491 -16.67 19.60 12.73
CA ARG A 491 -15.59 19.63 11.74
C ARG A 491 -14.31 18.97 12.23
N ARG A 492 -13.49 18.57 11.25
CA ARG A 492 -12.10 18.15 11.37
C ARG A 492 -11.36 18.57 10.08
N PHE A 493 -10.31 19.38 10.21
CA PHE A 493 -9.49 19.88 9.10
C PHE A 493 -8.17 19.11 8.97
#